data_2c2aa6b77de7ca36a9d72f33346e779e
#
_entry.id   2c2aa6b77de7ca36a9d72f33346e779e
#
_cell.length_a   1.000
_cell.length_b   1.000
_cell.length_c   1.000
_cell.angle_alpha   90.00
_cell.angle_beta   90.00
_cell.angle_gamma   90.00
#
_symmetry.space_group_name_H-M   'P 1'
#
loop_
_entity.id
_entity.type
_entity.pdbx_description
1 polymer ?
#
loop_
_entity_poly.entity_id
_entity_poly.type
_entity_poly.pdbx_seq_one_letter_code
_entity_poly.pdbx_strand_id
1 'polypeptide(L)'
;MDSFDVPEVVVLRLPLYVRALSQLRDGGTDVVSSQQLGSLLQMTPAQIRKDLSYFGRFGKQGRGYNVRFLLQELREILGLDREWNACIIGVGRLGHAIINYPGFSPEGFKIVSAFDGDPEQVGTSIGGFKVRPMSDLAEVVAEMNISIGIVAVPASQAQEVIERLIKNNIKGILNYAPIAPQVPMNTVIRNIDPVLSLQSMTFYLR
;
A
#
# COMPACT_ATOMS: atom_id res chain seq x y z
N MET A 1 -16.28 11.29 -8.99
CA MET A 1 -15.14 12.23 -8.92
C MET A 1 -14.04 11.61 -9.78
N ASP A 2 -13.67 12.25 -10.87
CA ASP A 2 -12.62 11.70 -11.72
C ASP A 2 -11.29 11.75 -10.97
N SER A 3 -10.67 10.58 -10.77
CA SER A 3 -9.43 10.42 -10.02
C SER A 3 -8.22 11.15 -10.62
N PHE A 4 -8.40 11.81 -11.76
CA PHE A 4 -7.35 12.50 -12.52
C PHE A 4 -7.03 13.92 -12.03
N ASP A 5 -7.86 14.51 -11.16
CA ASP A 5 -7.69 15.90 -10.68
C ASP A 5 -6.87 16.00 -9.37
N VAL A 6 -6.56 14.88 -8.71
CA VAL A 6 -5.83 14.88 -7.45
C VAL A 6 -4.35 14.59 -7.71
N PRO A 7 -3.41 15.48 -7.34
CA PRO A 7 -1.99 15.21 -7.49
C PRO A 7 -1.56 13.95 -6.74
N GLU A 8 -0.75 13.10 -7.36
CA GLU A 8 -0.29 11.83 -6.77
C GLU A 8 0.35 12.03 -5.38
N VAL A 9 1.12 13.12 -5.21
CA VAL A 9 1.75 13.45 -3.93
C VAL A 9 0.73 13.67 -2.80
N VAL A 10 -0.49 14.11 -3.12
CA VAL A 10 -1.59 14.25 -2.14
C VAL A 10 -2.11 12.86 -1.76
N VAL A 11 -2.37 12.01 -2.75
CA VAL A 11 -2.83 10.63 -2.52
C VAL A 11 -1.83 9.86 -1.65
N LEU A 12 -0.53 10.01 -1.90
CA LEU A 12 0.54 9.37 -1.12
C LEU A 12 0.58 9.83 0.36
N ARG A 13 0.04 10.99 0.68
CA ARG A 13 -0.03 11.50 2.06
C ARG A 13 -1.28 11.04 2.82
N LEU A 14 -2.36 10.67 2.14
CA LEU A 14 -3.60 10.26 2.80
C LEU A 14 -3.41 9.11 3.81
N PRO A 15 -2.62 8.06 3.54
CA PRO A 15 -2.34 7.02 4.52
C PRO A 15 -1.69 7.54 5.80
N LEU A 16 -0.88 8.61 5.73
CA LEU A 16 -0.29 9.24 6.91
C LEU A 16 -1.35 9.92 7.76
N TYR A 17 -2.32 10.60 7.11
CA TYR A 17 -3.46 11.19 7.81
C TYR A 17 -4.31 10.12 8.49
N VAL A 18 -4.63 9.03 7.78
CA VAL A 18 -5.41 7.90 8.34
C VAL A 18 -4.71 7.34 9.59
N ARG A 19 -3.40 7.10 9.53
CA ARG A 19 -2.61 6.59 10.66
C ARG A 19 -2.65 7.56 11.86
N ALA A 20 -2.40 8.85 11.63
CA ALA A 20 -2.42 9.86 12.70
C ALA A 20 -3.82 9.99 13.33
N LEU A 21 -4.87 10.01 12.51
CA LEU A 21 -6.25 10.07 12.98
C LEU A 21 -6.66 8.82 13.75
N SER A 22 -6.21 7.63 13.35
CA SER A 22 -6.43 6.39 14.09
C SER A 22 -5.81 6.46 15.49
N GLN A 23 -4.57 6.91 15.59
CA GLN A 23 -3.89 7.12 16.88
C GLN A 23 -4.62 8.13 17.77
N LEU A 24 -5.09 9.24 17.20
CA LEU A 24 -5.85 10.25 17.93
C LEU A 24 -7.20 9.70 18.44
N ARG A 25 -7.91 8.93 17.61
CA ARG A 25 -9.16 8.25 17.99
C ARG A 25 -8.93 7.30 19.15
N ASP A 26 -7.90 6.46 19.06
CA ASP A 26 -7.56 5.46 20.08
C ASP A 26 -7.09 6.12 21.37
N GLY A 27 -6.51 7.31 21.30
CA GLY A 27 -6.20 8.19 22.42
C GLY A 27 -7.39 9.01 22.96
N GLY A 28 -8.61 8.82 22.44
CA GLY A 28 -9.82 9.49 22.90
C GLY A 28 -9.96 10.96 22.46
N THR A 29 -9.25 11.38 21.41
CA THR A 29 -9.34 12.75 20.88
C THR A 29 -10.53 12.86 19.91
N ASP A 30 -11.50 13.72 20.20
CA ASP A 30 -12.68 13.91 19.34
C ASP A 30 -12.47 14.95 18.23
N VAL A 31 -11.66 15.97 18.49
CA VAL A 31 -11.42 17.07 17.54
C VAL A 31 -9.94 17.38 17.44
N VAL A 32 -9.45 17.56 16.23
CA VAL A 32 -8.06 17.93 15.93
C VAL A 32 -8.00 19.14 15.01
N SER A 33 -7.11 20.08 15.28
CA SER A 33 -6.83 21.22 14.40
C SER A 33 -5.82 20.83 13.31
N SER A 34 -5.80 21.58 12.20
CA SER A 34 -4.74 21.42 11.18
C SER A 34 -3.34 21.69 11.75
N GLN A 35 -3.23 22.49 12.81
CA GLN A 35 -1.96 22.76 13.48
C GLN A 35 -1.47 21.56 14.28
N GLN A 36 -2.35 20.94 15.09
CA GLN A 36 -2.02 19.73 15.85
C GLN A 36 -1.69 18.57 14.91
N LEU A 37 -2.49 18.37 13.85
CA LEU A 37 -2.23 17.34 12.86
C LEU A 37 -0.91 17.60 12.12
N GLY A 38 -0.60 18.87 11.82
CA GLY A 38 0.67 19.28 11.23
C GLY A 38 1.87 18.99 12.11
N SER A 39 1.76 19.25 13.42
CA SER A 39 2.83 18.92 14.38
C SER A 39 3.09 17.41 14.44
N LEU A 40 2.05 16.58 14.40
CA LEU A 40 2.18 15.10 14.39
C LEU A 40 2.85 14.59 13.11
N LEU A 41 2.56 15.21 11.98
CA LEU A 41 2.99 14.75 10.65
C LEU A 41 4.20 15.52 10.10
N GLN A 42 4.71 16.50 10.85
CA GLN A 42 5.77 17.40 10.41
C GLN A 42 5.42 18.14 9.11
N MET A 43 4.17 18.57 9.01
CA MET A 43 3.61 19.28 7.86
C MET A 43 3.03 20.62 8.25
N THR A 44 2.99 21.57 7.30
CA THR A 44 2.34 22.86 7.58
C THR A 44 0.81 22.72 7.62
N PRO A 45 0.11 23.49 8.49
CA PRO A 45 -1.34 23.52 8.51
C PRO A 45 -1.97 23.90 7.16
N ALA A 46 -1.30 24.73 6.39
CA ALA A 46 -1.73 25.13 5.05
C ALA A 46 -1.71 23.94 4.07
N GLN A 47 -0.66 23.11 4.13
CA GLN A 47 -0.55 21.90 3.31
C GLN A 47 -1.68 20.92 3.62
N ILE A 48 -1.97 20.66 4.91
CA ILE A 48 -3.04 19.76 5.34
C ILE A 48 -4.39 20.25 4.81
N ARG A 49 -4.69 21.55 4.98
CA ARG A 49 -5.94 22.13 4.48
C ARG A 49 -6.04 22.01 2.95
N LYS A 50 -4.95 22.23 2.23
CA LYS A 50 -4.89 22.11 0.77
C LYS A 50 -5.13 20.65 0.36
N ASP A 51 -4.45 19.70 0.98
CA ASP A 51 -4.59 18.28 0.66
C ASP A 51 -6.04 17.80 0.87
N LEU A 52 -6.62 18.12 2.02
CA LEU A 52 -7.99 17.73 2.34
C LEU A 52 -9.01 18.40 1.42
N SER A 53 -8.75 19.62 0.93
CA SER A 53 -9.67 20.36 0.06
C SER A 53 -9.91 19.70 -1.31
N TYR A 54 -9.03 18.80 -1.76
CA TYR A 54 -9.25 18.02 -2.98
C TYR A 54 -10.41 17.04 -2.86
N PHE A 55 -10.76 16.62 -1.63
CA PHE A 55 -11.75 15.59 -1.38
C PHE A 55 -13.05 16.11 -0.77
N GLY A 56 -13.08 17.38 -0.38
CA GLY A 56 -14.28 17.99 0.19
C GLY A 56 -14.02 18.97 1.33
N ARG A 57 -15.08 19.32 2.05
CA ARG A 57 -15.02 20.21 3.21
C ARG A 57 -15.25 19.42 4.48
N PHE A 58 -14.18 18.98 5.14
CA PHE A 58 -14.23 18.14 6.34
C PHE A 58 -14.29 18.90 7.67
N GLY A 59 -14.14 20.21 7.66
CA GLY A 59 -14.14 21.03 8.87
C GLY A 59 -14.72 22.41 8.68
N LYS A 60 -15.09 23.05 9.79
CA LYS A 60 -15.48 24.47 9.83
C LYS A 60 -14.29 25.29 10.29
N GLN A 61 -14.10 26.47 9.69
CA GLN A 61 -13.04 27.40 10.07
C GLN A 61 -13.10 27.69 11.58
N GLY A 62 -11.95 27.56 12.28
CA GLY A 62 -11.82 27.78 13.71
C GLY A 62 -12.29 26.62 14.62
N ARG A 63 -12.93 25.55 14.08
CA ARG A 63 -13.44 24.42 14.87
C ARG A 63 -12.63 23.14 14.75
N GLY A 64 -11.67 23.08 13.81
CA GLY A 64 -10.90 21.86 13.52
C GLY A 64 -11.72 20.78 12.80
N TYR A 65 -11.22 19.54 12.86
CA TYR A 65 -11.81 18.36 12.23
C TYR A 65 -12.30 17.40 13.30
N ASN A 66 -13.51 16.87 13.15
CA ASN A 66 -13.94 15.72 13.92
C ASN A 66 -13.10 14.50 13.51
N VAL A 67 -12.40 13.88 14.47
CA VAL A 67 -11.42 12.82 14.21
C VAL A 67 -12.08 11.58 13.62
N ARG A 68 -13.19 11.13 14.18
CA ARG A 68 -13.90 9.92 13.73
C ARG A 68 -14.47 10.11 12.32
N PHE A 69 -15.11 11.25 12.09
CA PHE A 69 -15.69 11.59 10.80
C PHE A 69 -14.61 11.69 9.71
N LEU A 70 -13.54 12.48 9.95
CA LEU A 70 -12.47 12.63 8.96
C LEU A 70 -11.76 11.30 8.69
N LEU A 71 -11.53 10.48 9.72
CA LEU A 71 -10.93 9.16 9.56
C LEU A 71 -11.79 8.26 8.66
N GLN A 72 -13.11 8.23 8.87
CA GLN A 72 -14.02 7.44 8.06
C GLN A 72 -13.99 7.89 6.60
N GLU A 73 -14.14 9.18 6.34
CA GLU A 73 -14.11 9.74 4.98
C GLU A 73 -12.81 9.41 4.24
N LEU A 74 -11.65 9.57 4.91
CA LEU A 74 -10.36 9.25 4.30
C LEU A 74 -10.18 7.74 4.04
N ARG A 75 -10.73 6.88 4.90
CA ARG A 75 -10.73 5.43 4.66
C ARG A 75 -11.60 5.06 3.45
N GLU A 76 -12.77 5.67 3.30
CA GLU A 76 -13.64 5.48 2.13
C GLU A 76 -12.96 5.98 0.83
N ILE A 77 -12.35 7.16 0.86
CA ILE A 77 -11.60 7.72 -0.28
C ILE A 77 -10.46 6.79 -0.72
N LEU A 78 -9.76 6.17 0.23
CA LEU A 78 -8.68 5.22 -0.04
C LEU A 78 -9.18 3.81 -0.37
N GLY A 79 -10.49 3.53 -0.29
CA GLY A 79 -11.06 2.20 -0.46
C GLY A 79 -10.67 1.22 0.64
N LEU A 80 -10.43 1.71 1.87
CA LEU A 80 -10.09 0.91 3.05
C LEU A 80 -11.33 0.49 3.86
N ASP A 81 -12.50 0.69 3.30
CA ASP A 81 -13.81 0.22 3.78
C ASP A 81 -14.11 -1.23 3.38
N ARG A 82 -13.23 -1.84 2.59
CA ARG A 82 -13.31 -3.23 2.09
C ARG A 82 -12.00 -3.97 2.24
N GLU A 83 -12.04 -5.28 2.06
CA GLU A 83 -10.85 -6.12 2.05
C GLU A 83 -10.23 -6.21 0.65
N TRP A 84 -8.91 -6.28 0.60
CA TRP A 84 -8.13 -6.42 -0.61
C TRP A 84 -7.33 -7.71 -0.56
N ASN A 85 -7.66 -8.66 -1.45
CA ASN A 85 -6.89 -9.88 -1.59
C ASN A 85 -5.62 -9.62 -2.38
N ALA A 86 -4.53 -10.09 -1.84
CA ALA A 86 -3.19 -10.00 -2.43
C ALA A 86 -2.58 -11.40 -2.62
N CYS A 87 -1.75 -11.55 -3.63
CA CYS A 87 -0.82 -12.66 -3.74
C CYS A 87 0.62 -12.17 -3.60
N ILE A 88 1.51 -13.08 -3.21
CA ILE A 88 2.95 -12.82 -3.19
C ILE A 88 3.67 -13.76 -4.15
N ILE A 89 4.62 -13.21 -4.91
CA ILE A 89 5.48 -13.95 -5.81
C ILE A 89 6.91 -13.84 -5.28
N GLY A 90 7.51 -15.01 -5.04
CA GLY A 90 8.80 -15.17 -4.39
C GLY A 90 8.66 -15.41 -2.90
N VAL A 91 8.96 -16.65 -2.45
CA VAL A 91 8.87 -17.07 -1.04
C VAL A 91 10.25 -17.27 -0.40
N GLY A 92 11.27 -16.59 -0.90
CA GLY A 92 12.57 -16.50 -0.25
C GLY A 92 12.48 -15.78 1.11
N ARG A 93 13.62 -15.43 1.71
CA ARG A 93 13.67 -14.81 3.04
C ARG A 93 12.75 -13.59 3.19
N LEU A 94 12.75 -12.71 2.18
CA LEU A 94 11.90 -11.51 2.20
C LEU A 94 10.40 -11.88 2.08
N GLY A 95 10.05 -12.78 1.16
CA GLY A 95 8.68 -13.26 1.01
C GLY A 95 8.14 -13.88 2.29
N HIS A 96 8.94 -14.70 2.97
CA HIS A 96 8.59 -15.24 4.30
C HIS A 96 8.30 -14.13 5.33
N ALA A 97 9.14 -13.10 5.39
CA ALA A 97 8.94 -11.99 6.31
C ALA A 97 7.66 -11.20 6.01
N ILE A 98 7.37 -10.97 4.73
CA ILE A 98 6.17 -10.25 4.28
C ILE A 98 4.90 -11.05 4.60
N ILE A 99 4.87 -12.34 4.31
CA ILE A 99 3.71 -13.21 4.57
C ILE A 99 3.34 -13.23 6.06
N ASN A 100 4.35 -13.26 6.92
CA ASN A 100 4.15 -13.31 8.37
C ASN A 100 4.03 -11.92 9.03
N TYR A 101 4.01 -10.85 8.24
CA TYR A 101 3.88 -9.50 8.79
C TYR A 101 2.44 -9.24 9.27
N PRO A 102 2.22 -8.98 10.57
CA PRO A 102 0.87 -8.88 11.14
C PRO A 102 0.15 -7.56 10.80
N GLY A 103 0.85 -6.59 10.19
CA GLY A 103 0.32 -5.25 9.94
C GLY A 103 -0.61 -5.14 8.74
N PHE A 104 -0.69 -6.13 7.87
CA PHE A 104 -1.55 -6.07 6.69
C PHE A 104 -3.03 -6.30 7.01
N SER A 105 -3.34 -7.35 7.75
CA SER A 105 -4.71 -7.78 8.02
C SER A 105 -5.56 -6.73 8.75
N PRO A 106 -5.06 -6.01 9.77
CA PRO A 106 -5.83 -4.96 10.44
C PRO A 106 -6.18 -3.78 9.53
N GLU A 107 -5.41 -3.58 8.47
CA GLU A 107 -5.63 -2.51 7.48
C GLU A 107 -6.46 -2.96 6.27
N GLY A 108 -7.00 -4.19 6.29
CA GLY A 108 -7.87 -4.73 5.24
C GLY A 108 -7.12 -5.40 4.07
N PHE A 109 -5.81 -5.65 4.19
CA PHE A 109 -5.05 -6.36 3.16
C PHE A 109 -4.81 -7.80 3.58
N LYS A 110 -5.24 -8.76 2.74
CA LYS A 110 -5.08 -10.19 3.01
C LYS A 110 -4.19 -10.84 1.95
N ILE A 111 -3.05 -11.40 2.35
CA ILE A 111 -2.28 -12.29 1.48
C ILE A 111 -3.02 -13.64 1.51
N VAL A 112 -3.57 -14.03 0.36
CA VAL A 112 -4.40 -15.24 0.24
C VAL A 112 -3.73 -16.36 -0.54
N SER A 113 -2.63 -16.07 -1.23
CA SER A 113 -1.86 -17.07 -1.99
C SER A 113 -0.40 -16.64 -2.14
N ALA A 114 0.48 -17.65 -2.27
CA ALA A 114 1.90 -17.46 -2.54
C ALA A 114 2.33 -18.31 -3.72
N PHE A 115 3.23 -17.75 -4.54
CA PHE A 115 3.77 -18.39 -5.74
C PHE A 115 5.29 -18.33 -5.74
N ASP A 116 5.91 -19.34 -6.33
CA ASP A 116 7.34 -19.32 -6.63
C ASP A 116 7.64 -20.03 -7.95
N GLY A 117 8.73 -19.64 -8.58
CA GLY A 117 9.24 -20.30 -9.77
C GLY A 117 10.21 -21.46 -9.47
N ASP A 118 10.71 -21.54 -8.23
CA ASP A 118 11.62 -22.58 -7.78
C ASP A 118 10.85 -23.86 -7.42
N PRO A 119 11.11 -24.99 -8.11
CA PRO A 119 10.47 -26.27 -7.80
C PRO A 119 10.68 -26.74 -6.34
N GLU A 120 11.77 -26.33 -5.67
CA GLU A 120 12.03 -26.70 -4.28
C GLU A 120 11.10 -25.94 -3.31
N GLN A 121 10.63 -24.78 -3.69
CA GLN A 121 9.68 -23.98 -2.91
C GLN A 121 8.22 -24.39 -3.15
N VAL A 122 7.91 -24.84 -4.38
CA VAL A 122 6.55 -25.23 -4.75
C VAL A 122 6.09 -26.45 -3.91
N GLY A 123 4.88 -26.33 -3.34
CA GLY A 123 4.30 -27.34 -2.48
C GLY A 123 4.67 -27.22 -0.99
N THR A 124 5.65 -26.39 -0.64
CA THR A 124 5.96 -26.08 0.76
C THR A 124 4.82 -25.29 1.40
N SER A 125 4.76 -25.29 2.73
CA SER A 125 3.73 -24.56 3.47
C SER A 125 4.30 -23.31 4.12
N ILE A 126 3.61 -22.17 3.92
CA ILE A 126 3.98 -20.88 4.49
C ILE A 126 2.74 -20.06 4.81
N GLY A 127 2.67 -19.42 5.98
CA GLY A 127 1.57 -18.52 6.34
C GLY A 127 0.18 -19.17 6.33
N GLY A 128 0.11 -20.51 6.44
CA GLY A 128 -1.16 -21.25 6.44
C GLY A 128 -1.63 -21.72 5.06
N PHE A 129 -0.89 -21.46 3.98
CA PHE A 129 -1.19 -21.92 2.62
C PHE A 129 0.02 -22.59 1.98
N LYS A 130 -0.23 -23.38 0.93
CA LYS A 130 0.82 -24.00 0.12
C LYS A 130 1.30 -23.05 -0.96
N VAL A 131 2.62 -23.02 -1.18
CA VAL A 131 3.24 -22.31 -2.30
C VAL A 131 2.85 -22.98 -3.60
N ARG A 132 2.34 -22.22 -4.56
CA ARG A 132 1.88 -22.68 -5.85
C ARG A 132 2.89 -22.37 -6.96
N PRO A 133 2.92 -23.13 -8.04
CA PRO A 133 3.74 -22.80 -9.20
C PRO A 133 3.14 -21.60 -9.94
N MET A 134 3.97 -20.88 -10.68
CA MET A 134 3.53 -19.72 -11.48
C MET A 134 2.53 -20.07 -12.60
N SER A 135 2.41 -21.36 -12.97
CA SER A 135 1.37 -21.84 -13.92
C SER A 135 -0.05 -21.63 -13.41
N ASP A 136 -0.26 -21.69 -12.10
CA ASP A 136 -1.58 -21.63 -11.47
C ASP A 136 -2.06 -20.18 -11.26
N LEU A 137 -1.21 -19.19 -11.57
CA LEU A 137 -1.48 -17.77 -11.25
C LEU A 137 -2.84 -17.30 -11.81
N ALA A 138 -3.13 -17.63 -13.07
CA ALA A 138 -4.35 -17.15 -13.73
C ALA A 138 -5.62 -17.68 -13.07
N GLU A 139 -5.65 -18.96 -12.76
CA GLU A 139 -6.77 -19.63 -12.10
C GLU A 139 -7.00 -19.07 -10.69
N VAL A 140 -5.93 -19.00 -9.89
CA VAL A 140 -6.00 -18.55 -8.49
C VAL A 140 -6.36 -17.08 -8.38
N VAL A 141 -5.85 -16.23 -9.28
CA VAL A 141 -6.22 -14.80 -9.31
C VAL A 141 -7.71 -14.64 -9.55
N ALA A 142 -8.29 -15.41 -10.46
CA ALA A 142 -9.72 -15.36 -10.76
C ALA A 142 -10.57 -15.95 -9.60
N GLU A 143 -10.19 -17.13 -9.09
CA GLU A 143 -10.90 -17.82 -8.02
C GLU A 143 -10.95 -17.00 -6.73
N MET A 144 -9.80 -16.45 -6.33
CA MET A 144 -9.66 -15.72 -5.06
C MET A 144 -9.89 -14.20 -5.19
N ASN A 145 -10.28 -13.72 -6.37
CA ASN A 145 -10.52 -12.30 -6.65
C ASN A 145 -9.33 -11.42 -6.19
N ILE A 146 -8.11 -11.80 -6.61
CA ILE A 146 -6.88 -11.12 -6.21
C ILE A 146 -6.72 -9.83 -7.03
N SER A 147 -6.48 -8.72 -6.36
CA SER A 147 -6.32 -7.40 -6.98
C SER A 147 -4.91 -6.83 -6.84
N ILE A 148 -4.13 -7.35 -5.90
CA ILE A 148 -2.80 -6.84 -5.57
C ILE A 148 -1.77 -7.95 -5.68
N GLY A 149 -0.65 -7.67 -6.37
CA GLY A 149 0.51 -8.54 -6.44
C GLY A 149 1.69 -7.97 -5.65
N ILE A 150 2.28 -8.78 -4.78
CA ILE A 150 3.49 -8.42 -4.05
C ILE A 150 4.65 -9.16 -4.70
N VAL A 151 5.67 -8.44 -5.17
CA VAL A 151 6.82 -8.99 -5.90
C VAL A 151 8.04 -8.98 -4.97
N ALA A 152 8.50 -10.18 -4.60
CA ALA A 152 9.64 -10.40 -3.71
C ALA A 152 10.67 -11.37 -4.32
N VAL A 153 10.89 -11.24 -5.62
CA VAL A 153 11.84 -12.05 -6.42
C VAL A 153 13.14 -11.27 -6.69
N PRO A 154 14.22 -11.95 -7.11
CA PRO A 154 15.45 -11.28 -7.57
C PRO A 154 15.19 -10.30 -8.71
N ALA A 155 16.01 -9.23 -8.79
CA ALA A 155 15.90 -8.19 -9.80
C ALA A 155 15.82 -8.73 -11.24
N SER A 156 16.57 -9.79 -11.57
CA SER A 156 16.60 -10.40 -12.88
C SER A 156 15.26 -11.05 -13.32
N GLN A 157 14.39 -11.37 -12.39
CA GLN A 157 13.10 -12.02 -12.66
C GLN A 157 11.92 -11.06 -12.52
N ALA A 158 12.13 -9.90 -11.90
CA ALA A 158 11.05 -9.03 -11.45
C ALA A 158 10.21 -8.47 -12.60
N GLN A 159 10.82 -8.07 -13.72
CA GLN A 159 10.08 -7.53 -14.87
C GLN A 159 9.11 -8.56 -15.44
N GLU A 160 9.58 -9.80 -15.67
CA GLU A 160 8.75 -10.89 -16.20
C GLU A 160 7.58 -11.22 -15.26
N VAL A 161 7.85 -11.27 -13.95
CA VAL A 161 6.81 -11.51 -12.92
C VAL A 161 5.75 -10.40 -12.95
N ILE A 162 6.19 -9.14 -13.03
CA ILE A 162 5.28 -7.98 -13.09
C ILE A 162 4.40 -8.06 -14.35
N GLU A 163 4.96 -8.39 -15.51
CA GLU A 163 4.20 -8.56 -16.77
C GLU A 163 3.17 -9.68 -16.66
N ARG A 164 3.53 -10.81 -16.02
CA ARG A 164 2.59 -11.92 -15.77
C ARG A 164 1.45 -11.50 -14.84
N LEU A 165 1.71 -10.72 -13.80
CA LEU A 165 0.68 -10.18 -12.91
C LEU A 165 -0.29 -9.28 -13.68
N ILE A 166 0.23 -8.35 -14.48
CA ILE A 166 -0.58 -7.43 -15.31
C ILE A 166 -1.43 -8.19 -16.31
N LYS A 167 -0.86 -9.19 -16.99
CA LYS A 167 -1.58 -10.04 -17.95
C LYS A 167 -2.75 -10.79 -17.29
N ASN A 168 -2.66 -11.07 -16.00
CA ASN A 168 -3.73 -11.70 -15.21
C ASN A 168 -4.60 -10.69 -14.46
N ASN A 169 -4.73 -9.45 -14.98
CA ASN A 169 -5.58 -8.39 -14.45
C ASN A 169 -5.24 -7.88 -13.04
N ILE A 170 -4.05 -8.15 -12.52
CA ILE A 170 -3.56 -7.51 -11.30
C ILE A 170 -3.20 -6.06 -11.63
N LYS A 171 -3.90 -5.11 -10.99
CA LYS A 171 -3.75 -3.67 -11.26
C LYS A 171 -2.88 -2.95 -10.24
N GLY A 172 -2.77 -3.47 -9.03
CA GLY A 172 -1.93 -2.94 -7.97
C GLY A 172 -0.72 -3.82 -7.72
N ILE A 173 0.50 -3.27 -7.79
CA ILE A 173 1.73 -4.03 -7.57
C ILE A 173 2.59 -3.35 -6.52
N LEU A 174 2.96 -4.09 -5.48
CA LEU A 174 3.94 -3.70 -4.49
C LEU A 174 5.25 -4.42 -4.80
N ASN A 175 6.23 -3.69 -5.33
CA ASN A 175 7.48 -4.27 -5.81
C ASN A 175 8.62 -4.03 -4.80
N TYR A 176 9.23 -5.10 -4.33
CA TYR A 176 10.42 -5.08 -3.47
C TYR A 176 11.72 -5.35 -4.24
N ALA A 177 11.65 -5.73 -5.50
CA ALA A 177 12.84 -5.92 -6.31
C ALA A 177 13.48 -4.56 -6.68
N PRO A 178 14.80 -4.40 -6.61
CA PRO A 178 15.48 -3.13 -6.86
C PRO A 178 15.62 -2.86 -8.36
N ILE A 179 14.50 -2.67 -9.04
CA ILE A 179 14.42 -2.32 -10.46
C ILE A 179 13.49 -1.12 -10.69
N ALA A 180 13.62 -0.47 -11.84
CA ALA A 180 12.63 0.45 -12.37
C ALA A 180 11.77 -0.28 -13.42
N PRO A 181 10.64 -0.89 -13.04
CA PRO A 181 9.87 -1.72 -13.92
C PRO A 181 9.15 -0.90 -14.99
N GLN A 182 9.04 -1.44 -16.18
CA GLN A 182 8.23 -0.88 -17.26
C GLN A 182 6.81 -1.45 -17.15
N VAL A 183 5.84 -0.56 -16.95
CA VAL A 183 4.43 -0.94 -16.80
C VAL A 183 3.51 -0.04 -17.62
N PRO A 184 2.36 -0.53 -18.10
CA PRO A 184 1.34 0.29 -18.74
C PRO A 184 0.81 1.39 -17.77
N MET A 185 0.34 2.51 -18.32
CA MET A 185 -0.13 3.68 -17.56
C MET A 185 -1.32 3.37 -16.62
N ASN A 186 -2.07 2.31 -16.89
CA ASN A 186 -3.21 1.90 -16.05
C ASN A 186 -2.84 0.93 -14.92
N THR A 187 -1.54 0.66 -14.72
CA THR A 187 -1.03 -0.17 -13.62
C THR A 187 -0.50 0.71 -12.51
N VAL A 188 -0.99 0.51 -11.31
CA VAL A 188 -0.47 1.20 -10.11
C VAL A 188 0.66 0.35 -9.53
N ILE A 189 1.89 0.85 -9.60
CA ILE A 189 3.05 0.20 -8.99
C ILE A 189 3.66 1.07 -7.91
N ARG A 190 4.07 0.43 -6.81
CA ARG A 190 4.83 1.06 -5.72
C ARG A 190 6.09 0.25 -5.47
N ASN A 191 7.24 0.91 -5.58
CA ASN A 191 8.54 0.30 -5.31
C ASN A 191 8.92 0.54 -3.84
N ILE A 192 9.33 -0.51 -3.16
CA ILE A 192 9.83 -0.49 -1.79
C ILE A 192 11.31 -0.84 -1.83
N ASP A 193 12.13 0.17 -1.98
CA ASP A 193 13.60 0.03 -1.97
C ASP A 193 14.19 0.87 -0.83
N PRO A 194 14.57 0.26 0.30
CA PRO A 194 15.17 0.97 1.42
C PRO A 194 16.53 1.60 1.07
N VAL A 195 17.24 1.11 0.05
CA VAL A 195 18.53 1.67 -0.37
C VAL A 195 18.35 3.10 -0.91
N LEU A 196 17.28 3.35 -1.67
CA LEU A 196 16.98 4.70 -2.16
C LEU A 196 16.74 5.68 -1.01
N SER A 197 16.04 5.22 0.04
CA SER A 197 15.83 6.03 1.25
C SER A 197 17.14 6.32 1.97
N LEU A 198 18.01 5.32 2.13
CA LEU A 198 19.34 5.51 2.74
C LEU A 198 20.21 6.48 1.91
N GLN A 199 20.22 6.34 0.60
CA GLN A 199 20.94 7.24 -0.29
C GLN A 199 20.46 8.69 -0.15
N SER A 200 19.15 8.92 -0.04
CA SER A 200 18.62 10.27 0.16
C SER A 200 19.01 10.87 1.52
N MET A 201 19.13 10.05 2.56
CA MET A 201 19.57 10.50 3.89
C MET A 201 21.03 10.99 3.88
N THR A 202 21.92 10.40 3.07
CA THR A 202 23.33 10.79 3.05
C THR A 202 23.53 12.25 2.61
N PHE A 203 22.57 12.83 1.87
CA PHE A 203 22.61 14.26 1.51
C PHE A 203 22.62 15.17 2.75
N TYR A 204 21.90 14.79 3.81
CA TYR A 204 21.78 15.56 5.05
C TYR A 204 22.84 15.22 6.10
N LEU A 205 23.69 14.22 5.84
CA LEU A 205 24.74 13.77 6.74
C LEU A 205 26.12 14.31 6.37
N ARG A 206 26.20 15.18 5.37
CA ARG A 206 27.45 15.82 4.90
C ARG A 206 27.86 16.97 5.82
#